data_94d5ec33550064ad386c8be4689634b8
#
_entry.id   94d5ec33550064ad386c8be4689634b8
#
_cell.length_a   1.000
_cell.length_b   1.000
_cell.length_c   1.000
_cell.angle_alpha   90.00
_cell.angle_beta   90.00
_cell.angle_gamma   90.00
#
_symmetry.space_group_name_H-M   'P 1'
#
loop_
_entity.id
_entity.type
_entity.pdbx_description
1 polymer ?
#
loop_
_entity_poly.entity_id
_entity_poly.type
_entity_poly.pdbx_seq_one_letter_code
_entity_poly.pdbx_strand_id
1 'polypeptide(L)'
;MKRDDFILMVGTAAVGILIAFAAVLFSAWPLSYAQDQLVSLRGAGSTFAAPLYKKWIEEYAVSHRGVTITYDPVGSGEGVKRFLDGSVDFAGSDEVLSGTELTNIPGALMLPITAGMITIAYNIPGVNSEIKLPRDVYVDIFIRRIHKWDDPRIASANPGIAFPHRDIALVVRQDSSGTTAALTKHLTTISPGWRAAGMDVGKFIEWPSAVLSAPGNEGVAARIRLSEGSIGYVEYWFAQRLALRMAALENKAGNFITPTAHAGELALSSRVAQVQELAASVVDPSGTDAYPLVSYSWMLAHAQYADQVKATVLREFANWSLSDRGQGYGAQLGYLPLSADVLSIGRQALVN
;
A
#
# COMPACT_ATOMS: atom_id res chain seq x y z
N MET A 1 -74.44 -43.71 -31.12
CA MET A 1 -73.23 -43.33 -30.41
C MET A 1 -73.45 -43.69 -28.95
N LYS A 2 -72.67 -44.59 -28.41
CA LYS A 2 -72.84 -45.06 -27.02
C LYS A 2 -72.28 -44.00 -26.08
N ARG A 3 -72.88 -43.86 -24.93
CA ARG A 3 -72.56 -42.85 -23.91
C ARG A 3 -71.07 -42.84 -23.47
N ASP A 4 -70.41 -43.95 -23.65
CA ASP A 4 -69.02 -44.17 -23.26
C ASP A 4 -68.00 -43.51 -24.23
N ASP A 5 -68.36 -43.40 -25.53
CA ASP A 5 -67.48 -42.74 -26.53
C ASP A 5 -67.40 -41.20 -26.34
N PHE A 6 -68.43 -40.60 -25.73
CA PHE A 6 -68.46 -39.16 -25.46
C PHE A 6 -67.54 -38.76 -24.28
N ILE A 7 -67.45 -39.64 -23.26
CA ILE A 7 -66.64 -39.37 -22.08
C ILE A 7 -65.15 -39.51 -22.42
N LEU A 8 -64.77 -40.44 -23.34
CA LEU A 8 -63.40 -40.62 -23.77
C LEU A 8 -62.87 -39.46 -24.64
N MET A 9 -63.76 -38.88 -25.46
CA MET A 9 -63.38 -37.72 -26.31
C MET A 9 -63.20 -36.42 -25.51
N VAL A 10 -63.96 -36.21 -24.45
CA VAL A 10 -63.82 -35.03 -23.60
C VAL A 10 -62.59 -35.13 -22.70
N GLY A 11 -62.25 -36.32 -22.23
CA GLY A 11 -61.07 -36.57 -21.39
C GLY A 11 -59.74 -36.33 -22.14
N THR A 12 -59.65 -36.75 -23.40
CA THR A 12 -58.43 -36.58 -24.23
C THR A 12 -58.21 -35.11 -24.65
N ALA A 13 -59.28 -34.35 -24.91
CA ALA A 13 -59.15 -32.93 -25.23
C ALA A 13 -58.72 -32.10 -24.02
N ALA A 14 -59.22 -32.40 -22.81
CA ALA A 14 -58.85 -31.69 -21.58
C ALA A 14 -57.36 -31.93 -21.18
N VAL A 15 -56.85 -33.14 -21.34
CA VAL A 15 -55.44 -33.47 -21.06
C VAL A 15 -54.52 -32.82 -22.08
N GLY A 16 -54.88 -32.78 -23.37
CA GLY A 16 -54.11 -32.12 -24.41
C GLY A 16 -53.99 -30.60 -24.20
N ILE A 17 -55.03 -29.92 -23.74
CA ILE A 17 -55.04 -28.49 -23.43
C ILE A 17 -54.21 -28.19 -22.19
N LEU A 18 -54.24 -29.01 -21.15
CA LEU A 18 -53.42 -28.84 -19.94
C LEU A 18 -51.92 -29.06 -20.25
N ILE A 19 -51.56 -30.00 -21.10
CA ILE A 19 -50.15 -30.20 -21.49
C ILE A 19 -49.65 -29.03 -22.36
N ALA A 20 -50.50 -28.52 -23.28
CA ALA A 20 -50.12 -27.36 -24.12
C ALA A 20 -49.97 -26.08 -23.28
N PHE A 21 -50.80 -25.85 -22.23
CA PHE A 21 -50.69 -24.71 -21.34
C PHE A 21 -49.47 -24.80 -20.43
N ALA A 22 -49.09 -25.96 -19.95
CA ALA A 22 -47.87 -26.21 -19.19
C ALA A 22 -46.61 -25.98 -20.06
N ALA A 23 -46.60 -26.37 -21.33
CA ALA A 23 -45.52 -26.16 -22.25
C ALA A 23 -45.31 -24.66 -22.59
N VAL A 24 -46.40 -23.88 -22.71
CA VAL A 24 -46.33 -22.44 -22.97
C VAL A 24 -45.88 -21.66 -21.72
N LEU A 25 -46.23 -22.09 -20.51
CA LEU A 25 -45.71 -21.47 -19.27
C LEU A 25 -44.24 -21.79 -19.02
N PHE A 26 -43.73 -22.93 -19.44
CA PHE A 26 -42.32 -23.27 -19.31
C PHE A 26 -41.42 -22.62 -20.38
N SER A 27 -41.98 -22.31 -21.58
CA SER A 27 -41.24 -21.61 -22.62
C SER A 27 -41.19 -20.07 -22.46
N ALA A 28 -42.02 -19.52 -21.54
CA ALA A 28 -42.08 -18.08 -21.28
C ALA A 28 -41.25 -17.62 -20.05
N TRP A 29 -40.59 -18.53 -19.35
CA TRP A 29 -39.63 -18.13 -18.35
C TRP A 29 -38.30 -17.82 -19.09
N PRO A 30 -37.91 -16.54 -19.20
CA PRO A 30 -36.58 -16.29 -19.63
C PRO A 30 -35.66 -16.87 -18.53
N LEU A 31 -35.02 -17.98 -18.82
CA LEU A 31 -33.79 -18.36 -18.14
C LEU A 31 -32.77 -17.28 -18.48
N SER A 32 -32.95 -16.08 -17.90
CA SER A 32 -31.87 -15.13 -17.71
C SER A 32 -30.91 -15.80 -16.75
N TYR A 33 -30.14 -16.78 -17.22
CA TYR A 33 -28.83 -16.96 -16.71
C TYR A 33 -28.13 -15.64 -17.03
N ALA A 34 -28.15 -14.69 -16.07
CA ALA A 34 -27.13 -13.68 -16.00
C ALA A 34 -25.85 -14.50 -16.01
N GLN A 35 -25.22 -14.59 -17.18
CA GLN A 35 -23.88 -15.10 -17.31
C GLN A 35 -23.10 -14.14 -16.43
N ASP A 36 -22.74 -14.55 -15.20
CA ASP A 36 -21.86 -13.81 -14.33
C ASP A 36 -20.61 -13.56 -15.17
N GLN A 37 -20.55 -12.38 -15.73
CA GLN A 37 -19.45 -12.00 -16.62
C GLN A 37 -18.23 -11.94 -15.70
N LEU A 38 -17.35 -12.95 -15.83
CA LEU A 38 -16.12 -13.03 -15.06
C LEU A 38 -15.26 -11.81 -15.38
N VAL A 39 -15.14 -10.90 -14.45
CA VAL A 39 -14.32 -9.71 -14.59
C VAL A 39 -12.98 -9.93 -13.93
N SER A 40 -11.91 -9.71 -14.68
CA SER A 40 -10.55 -9.77 -14.16
C SER A 40 -9.91 -8.39 -14.15
N LEU A 41 -9.45 -7.97 -12.97
CA LEU A 41 -8.65 -6.76 -12.77
C LEU A 41 -7.22 -7.14 -12.39
N ARG A 42 -6.27 -6.47 -13.02
CA ARG A 42 -4.84 -6.63 -12.74
C ARG A 42 -4.28 -5.34 -12.15
N GLY A 43 -3.67 -5.42 -10.99
CA GLY A 43 -2.93 -4.34 -10.36
C GLY A 43 -1.46 -4.69 -10.19
N ALA A 44 -0.62 -3.67 -10.08
CA ALA A 44 0.79 -3.84 -9.74
C ALA A 44 1.34 -2.60 -9.02
N GLY A 45 2.47 -2.73 -8.35
CA GLY A 45 3.18 -1.57 -7.83
C GLY A 45 3.70 -1.68 -6.41
N SER A 46 3.35 -0.73 -5.57
CA SER A 46 3.86 -0.58 -4.21
C SER A 46 3.92 -1.89 -3.44
N THR A 47 5.11 -2.23 -2.95
CA THR A 47 5.29 -3.33 -2.00
C THR A 47 4.93 -2.90 -0.57
N PHE A 48 4.90 -1.61 -0.29
CA PHE A 48 4.48 -1.04 0.99
C PHE A 48 3.02 -1.42 1.31
N ALA A 49 2.09 -1.20 0.38
CA ALA A 49 0.68 -1.50 0.55
C ALA A 49 0.28 -2.94 0.15
N ALA A 50 1.21 -3.75 -0.35
CA ALA A 50 0.92 -5.08 -0.89
C ALA A 50 0.22 -6.03 0.10
N PRO A 51 0.59 -6.11 1.40
CA PRO A 51 -0.12 -6.93 2.38
C PRO A 51 -1.60 -6.54 2.50
N LEU A 52 -1.89 -5.24 2.45
CA LEU A 52 -3.25 -4.73 2.55
C LEU A 52 -4.04 -4.99 1.26
N TYR A 53 -3.45 -4.78 0.08
CA TYR A 53 -4.07 -5.18 -1.20
C TYR A 53 -4.43 -6.66 -1.21
N LYS A 54 -3.51 -7.52 -0.76
CA LYS A 54 -3.77 -8.96 -0.66
C LYS A 54 -4.96 -9.26 0.24
N LYS A 55 -5.00 -8.65 1.43
CA LYS A 55 -6.12 -8.80 2.37
C LYS A 55 -7.43 -8.29 1.78
N TRP A 56 -7.42 -7.13 1.15
CA TRP A 56 -8.61 -6.57 0.50
C TRP A 56 -9.13 -7.45 -0.62
N ILE A 57 -8.26 -7.96 -1.47
CA ILE A 57 -8.62 -8.85 -2.59
C ILE A 57 -9.28 -10.14 -2.07
N GLU A 58 -8.68 -10.76 -1.04
CA GLU A 58 -9.23 -11.96 -0.40
C GLU A 58 -10.63 -11.70 0.17
N GLU A 59 -10.81 -10.61 0.90
CA GLU A 59 -12.08 -10.28 1.55
C GLU A 59 -13.17 -9.78 0.58
N TYR A 60 -12.76 -9.04 -0.45
CA TYR A 60 -13.67 -8.57 -1.50
C TYR A 60 -14.25 -9.73 -2.31
N ALA A 61 -13.43 -10.72 -2.64
CA ALA A 61 -13.83 -11.91 -3.39
C ALA A 61 -14.92 -12.74 -2.69
N VAL A 62 -15.02 -12.68 -1.35
CA VAL A 62 -16.05 -13.41 -0.58
C VAL A 62 -17.47 -12.99 -1.01
N SER A 63 -17.68 -11.70 -1.27
CA SER A 63 -19.00 -11.14 -1.64
C SER A 63 -19.14 -10.84 -3.14
N HIS A 64 -18.07 -10.95 -3.95
CA HIS A 64 -18.06 -10.60 -5.37
C HIS A 64 -17.54 -11.77 -6.22
N ARG A 65 -18.29 -12.89 -6.24
CA ARG A 65 -17.85 -14.17 -6.83
C ARG A 65 -17.51 -14.12 -8.32
N GLY A 66 -18.07 -13.17 -9.06
CA GLY A 66 -17.77 -12.96 -10.49
C GLY A 66 -16.51 -12.11 -10.76
N VAL A 67 -15.82 -11.63 -9.71
CA VAL A 67 -14.68 -10.73 -9.82
C VAL A 67 -13.41 -11.41 -9.38
N THR A 68 -12.37 -11.37 -10.22
CA THR A 68 -11.01 -11.78 -9.89
C THR A 68 -10.10 -10.57 -9.94
N ILE A 69 -9.43 -10.27 -8.83
CA ILE A 69 -8.44 -9.18 -8.75
C ILE A 69 -7.08 -9.79 -8.41
N THR A 70 -6.04 -9.36 -9.11
CA THR A 70 -4.66 -9.73 -8.82
C THR A 70 -3.83 -8.48 -8.57
N TYR A 71 -2.82 -8.59 -7.71
CA TYR A 71 -1.87 -7.51 -7.44
C TYR A 71 -0.44 -8.05 -7.39
N ASP A 72 0.44 -7.46 -8.23
CA ASP A 72 1.84 -7.84 -8.34
C ASP A 72 2.73 -6.78 -7.62
N PRO A 73 3.38 -7.13 -6.49
CA PRO A 73 4.16 -6.19 -5.69
C PRO A 73 5.58 -6.00 -6.26
N VAL A 74 5.70 -5.21 -7.32
CA VAL A 74 6.95 -4.99 -8.08
C VAL A 74 7.69 -3.69 -7.76
N GLY A 75 7.17 -2.91 -6.82
CA GLY A 75 7.64 -1.56 -6.49
C GLY A 75 6.87 -0.47 -7.25
N SER A 76 6.80 0.73 -6.63
CA SER A 76 5.97 1.84 -7.15
C SER A 76 6.37 2.25 -8.56
N GLY A 77 7.66 2.31 -8.88
CA GLY A 77 8.12 2.75 -10.19
C GLY A 77 7.74 1.79 -11.31
N GLU A 78 7.91 0.48 -11.12
CA GLU A 78 7.48 -0.52 -12.11
C GLU A 78 5.96 -0.59 -12.21
N GLY A 79 5.24 -0.42 -11.08
CA GLY A 79 3.78 -0.35 -11.08
C GLY A 79 3.25 0.82 -11.91
N VAL A 80 3.79 2.02 -11.70
CA VAL A 80 3.46 3.22 -12.50
C VAL A 80 3.76 2.99 -13.99
N LYS A 81 4.92 2.42 -14.31
CA LYS A 81 5.28 2.10 -15.70
C LYS A 81 4.27 1.14 -16.34
N ARG A 82 3.90 0.05 -15.67
CA ARG A 82 2.89 -0.91 -16.18
C ARG A 82 1.51 -0.30 -16.31
N PHE A 83 1.17 0.69 -15.48
CA PHE A 83 -0.06 1.45 -15.61
C PHE A 83 -0.02 2.38 -16.83
N LEU A 84 1.10 3.06 -17.05
CA LEU A 84 1.33 3.93 -18.22
C LEU A 84 1.24 3.18 -19.55
N ASP A 85 1.79 1.96 -19.61
CA ASP A 85 1.78 1.14 -20.84
C ASP A 85 0.50 0.28 -21.00
N GLY A 86 -0.46 0.38 -20.07
CA GLY A 86 -1.73 -0.34 -20.10
C GLY A 86 -1.61 -1.84 -19.78
N SER A 87 -0.48 -2.31 -19.24
CA SER A 87 -0.29 -3.70 -18.87
C SER A 87 -1.09 -4.12 -17.65
N VAL A 88 -1.52 -3.15 -16.83
CA VAL A 88 -2.37 -3.35 -15.65
C VAL A 88 -3.55 -2.38 -15.64
N ASP A 89 -4.63 -2.76 -14.97
CA ASP A 89 -5.84 -1.95 -14.87
C ASP A 89 -5.72 -0.85 -13.79
N PHE A 90 -4.89 -1.06 -12.76
CA PHE A 90 -4.59 -0.06 -11.72
C PHE A 90 -3.18 -0.25 -11.18
N ALA A 91 -2.64 0.78 -10.52
CA ALA A 91 -1.35 0.65 -9.86
C ALA A 91 -1.37 1.16 -8.42
N GLY A 92 -0.42 0.69 -7.61
CA GLY A 92 -0.12 1.20 -6.28
C GLY A 92 1.18 2.00 -6.28
N SER A 93 1.19 3.18 -5.65
CA SER A 93 2.39 4.01 -5.49
C SER A 93 2.41 4.68 -4.13
N ASP A 94 3.59 4.75 -3.48
CA ASP A 94 3.77 5.50 -2.23
C ASP A 94 4.26 6.93 -2.51
N GLU A 95 4.27 7.33 -3.76
CA GLU A 95 4.60 8.67 -4.22
C GLU A 95 3.53 9.17 -5.17
N VAL A 96 3.21 10.45 -5.07
CA VAL A 96 2.33 11.14 -6.02
C VAL A 96 3.03 11.22 -7.38
N LEU A 97 2.30 10.98 -8.46
CA LEU A 97 2.80 11.14 -9.82
C LEU A 97 3.36 12.55 -10.03
N SER A 98 4.52 12.62 -10.67
CA SER A 98 5.12 13.89 -11.09
C SER A 98 4.26 14.57 -12.17
N GLY A 99 4.46 15.88 -12.37
CA GLY A 99 3.77 16.61 -13.42
C GLY A 99 3.99 15.99 -14.81
N THR A 100 5.18 15.45 -15.09
CA THR A 100 5.50 14.75 -16.35
C THR A 100 4.74 13.44 -16.46
N GLU A 101 4.67 12.64 -15.40
CA GLU A 101 3.90 11.39 -15.39
C GLU A 101 2.40 11.67 -15.59
N LEU A 102 1.84 12.69 -14.91
CA LEU A 102 0.44 13.11 -15.09
C LEU A 102 0.13 13.58 -16.50
N THR A 103 1.07 14.27 -17.15
CA THR A 103 0.91 14.72 -18.54
C THR A 103 0.79 13.53 -19.51
N ASN A 104 1.48 12.44 -19.22
CA ASN A 104 1.47 11.22 -20.02
C ASN A 104 0.20 10.36 -19.81
N ILE A 105 -0.60 10.65 -18.77
CA ILE A 105 -1.85 9.93 -18.49
C ILE A 105 -2.98 10.96 -18.29
N PRO A 106 -3.53 11.55 -19.34
CA PRO A 106 -4.67 12.45 -19.20
C PRO A 106 -5.83 11.74 -18.49
N GLY A 107 -6.33 12.36 -17.42
CA GLY A 107 -7.40 11.78 -16.60
C GLY A 107 -6.97 10.67 -15.63
N ALA A 108 -5.69 10.57 -15.30
CA ALA A 108 -5.26 9.69 -14.20
C ALA A 108 -5.83 10.17 -12.86
N LEU A 109 -6.45 9.26 -12.13
CA LEU A 109 -6.96 9.47 -10.77
C LEU A 109 -5.92 8.96 -9.77
N MET A 110 -5.68 9.73 -8.72
CA MET A 110 -4.86 9.34 -7.59
C MET A 110 -5.71 9.30 -6.32
N LEU A 111 -5.92 8.11 -5.82
CA LEU A 111 -6.76 7.84 -4.65
C LEU A 111 -5.87 7.52 -3.46
N PRO A 112 -5.89 8.31 -2.37
CA PRO A 112 -5.23 7.90 -1.13
C PRO A 112 -5.99 6.70 -0.57
N ILE A 113 -5.35 5.53 -0.49
CA ILE A 113 -6.03 4.30 -0.06
C ILE A 113 -5.63 3.85 1.34
N THR A 114 -4.44 4.18 1.78
CA THR A 114 -3.91 3.88 3.11
C THR A 114 -2.73 4.78 3.44
N ALA A 115 -2.30 4.73 4.68
CA ALA A 115 -1.04 5.31 5.13
C ALA A 115 -0.31 4.32 6.04
N GLY A 116 0.98 4.51 6.25
CA GLY A 116 1.76 3.67 7.15
C GLY A 116 3.09 4.32 7.53
N MET A 117 3.79 3.67 8.45
CA MET A 117 5.10 4.09 8.93
C MET A 117 6.21 3.40 8.15
N ILE A 118 7.28 4.13 7.86
CA ILE A 118 8.54 3.58 7.41
C ILE A 118 9.46 3.51 8.61
N THR A 119 9.84 2.30 9.02
CA THR A 119 10.65 2.10 10.21
C THR A 119 12.11 1.92 9.83
N ILE A 120 13.01 2.38 10.68
CA ILE A 120 14.43 2.05 10.60
C ILE A 120 14.66 0.81 11.46
N ALA A 121 14.72 -0.33 10.78
CA ALA A 121 14.88 -1.64 11.41
C ALA A 121 16.36 -2.05 11.45
N TYR A 122 16.75 -2.81 12.47
CA TYR A 122 18.15 -3.20 12.66
C TYR A 122 18.29 -4.62 13.23
N ASN A 123 19.49 -5.16 13.08
CA ASN A 123 19.90 -6.46 13.66
C ASN A 123 21.29 -6.33 14.23
N ILE A 124 21.41 -5.87 15.49
CA ILE A 124 22.69 -5.67 16.17
C ILE A 124 22.91 -6.81 17.17
N PRO A 125 23.96 -7.65 17.01
CA PRO A 125 24.25 -8.72 17.95
C PRO A 125 24.50 -8.18 19.38
N GLY A 126 23.86 -8.81 20.36
CA GLY A 126 24.01 -8.43 21.76
C GLY A 126 23.18 -7.22 22.22
N VAL A 127 22.57 -6.45 21.30
CA VAL A 127 21.70 -5.33 21.64
C VAL A 127 20.25 -5.77 21.62
N ASN A 128 19.66 -5.91 22.82
CA ASN A 128 18.30 -6.39 23.01
C ASN A 128 17.28 -5.29 23.35
N SER A 129 17.73 -4.09 23.61
CA SER A 129 16.91 -2.91 23.88
C SER A 129 16.62 -2.12 22.60
N GLU A 130 15.57 -1.30 22.63
CA GLU A 130 15.34 -0.30 21.59
C GLU A 130 16.48 0.70 21.57
N ILE A 131 16.91 1.10 20.37
CA ILE A 131 17.90 2.17 20.20
C ILE A 131 17.24 3.46 19.76
N LYS A 132 17.83 4.58 20.16
CA LYS A 132 17.46 5.93 19.77
C LYS A 132 18.39 6.43 18.68
N LEU A 133 17.85 6.97 17.61
CA LEU A 133 18.62 7.55 16.52
C LEU A 133 18.29 9.04 16.37
N PRO A 134 19.21 9.95 16.73
CA PRO A 134 19.10 11.38 16.42
C PRO A 134 18.96 11.63 14.92
N ARG A 135 18.35 12.75 14.54
CA ARG A 135 18.07 13.12 13.13
C ARG A 135 19.32 13.15 12.26
N ASP A 136 20.39 13.74 12.74
CA ASP A 136 21.69 13.78 12.05
C ASP A 136 22.38 12.42 12.00
N VAL A 137 22.20 11.60 13.04
CA VAL A 137 22.82 10.27 13.13
C VAL A 137 22.26 9.31 12.09
N TYR A 138 20.92 9.20 11.97
CA TYR A 138 20.41 8.28 10.95
C TYR A 138 20.63 8.80 9.52
N VAL A 139 20.63 10.12 9.28
CA VAL A 139 21.07 10.66 7.99
C VAL A 139 22.51 10.23 7.70
N ASP A 140 23.43 10.43 8.66
CA ASP A 140 24.86 10.12 8.49
C ASP A 140 25.13 8.60 8.33
N ILE A 141 24.27 7.73 8.87
CA ILE A 141 24.31 6.29 8.60
C ILE A 141 23.99 6.04 7.11
N PHE A 142 22.91 6.63 6.59
CA PHE A 142 22.50 6.41 5.20
C PHE A 142 23.48 6.98 4.17
N ILE A 143 24.16 8.10 4.47
CA ILE A 143 25.23 8.64 3.60
C ILE A 143 26.61 8.08 3.92
N ARG A 144 26.70 7.06 4.79
CA ARG A 144 27.93 6.35 5.16
C ARG A 144 29.00 7.21 5.84
N ARG A 145 28.64 8.34 6.47
CA ARG A 145 29.54 9.09 7.39
C ARG A 145 29.69 8.36 8.72
N ILE A 146 28.62 7.74 9.21
CA ILE A 146 28.65 6.77 10.31
C ILE A 146 28.63 5.39 9.68
N HIS A 147 29.65 4.58 9.95
CA HIS A 147 29.80 3.25 9.37
C HIS A 147 30.10 2.15 10.43
N LYS A 148 30.14 2.52 11.71
CA LYS A 148 30.31 1.58 12.84
C LYS A 148 29.24 1.79 13.90
N TRP A 149 28.82 0.70 14.54
CA TRP A 149 27.81 0.73 15.58
C TRP A 149 28.28 1.42 16.86
N ASP A 150 29.57 1.34 17.20
CA ASP A 150 30.18 2.01 18.35
C ASP A 150 30.58 3.47 18.10
N ASP A 151 30.06 4.10 17.04
CA ASP A 151 30.24 5.55 16.80
C ASP A 151 29.79 6.33 18.05
N PRO A 152 30.60 7.27 18.57
CA PRO A 152 30.27 8.04 19.76
C PRO A 152 28.92 8.76 19.71
N ARG A 153 28.42 9.14 18.53
CA ARG A 153 27.13 9.80 18.37
C ARG A 153 25.96 8.84 18.56
N ILE A 154 26.10 7.56 18.18
CA ILE A 154 25.13 6.51 18.47
C ILE A 154 25.17 6.24 19.98
N ALA A 155 26.36 6.04 20.55
CA ALA A 155 26.52 5.69 21.95
C ALA A 155 26.01 6.76 22.89
N SER A 156 26.24 8.06 22.60
CA SER A 156 25.78 9.18 23.42
C SER A 156 24.25 9.30 23.48
N ALA A 157 23.55 8.95 22.41
CA ALA A 157 22.08 8.92 22.39
C ALA A 157 21.49 7.71 23.10
N ASN A 158 22.31 6.72 23.46
CA ASN A 158 21.90 5.41 24.01
C ASN A 158 22.71 5.04 25.26
N PRO A 159 22.66 5.85 26.33
CA PRO A 159 23.42 5.55 27.54
C PRO A 159 23.02 4.18 28.11
N GLY A 160 24.01 3.38 28.50
CA GLY A 160 23.81 2.03 29.04
C GLY A 160 23.74 0.90 28.01
N ILE A 161 23.80 1.19 26.70
CA ILE A 161 23.90 0.20 25.65
C ILE A 161 25.37 0.05 25.23
N ALA A 162 25.92 -1.15 25.36
CA ALA A 162 27.25 -1.49 24.84
C ALA A 162 27.13 -1.89 23.36
N PHE A 163 27.48 -1.01 22.47
CA PHE A 163 27.48 -1.31 21.03
C PHE A 163 28.74 -2.09 20.63
N PRO A 164 28.63 -3.09 19.75
CA PRO A 164 29.78 -3.83 19.27
C PRO A 164 30.65 -2.98 18.34
N HIS A 165 31.97 -3.16 18.37
CA HIS A 165 32.89 -2.60 17.39
C HIS A 165 32.73 -3.34 16.04
N ARG A 166 31.64 -3.03 15.34
CA ARG A 166 31.21 -3.70 14.09
C ARG A 166 30.80 -2.68 13.04
N ASP A 167 31.11 -2.98 11.78
CA ASP A 167 30.63 -2.18 10.67
C ASP A 167 29.11 -2.28 10.53
N ILE A 168 28.48 -1.17 10.20
CA ILE A 168 27.06 -1.10 9.87
C ILE A 168 26.86 -1.60 8.43
N ALA A 169 26.11 -2.69 8.28
CA ALA A 169 25.67 -3.19 6.98
C ALA A 169 24.37 -2.51 6.59
N LEU A 170 24.42 -1.47 5.75
CA LEU A 170 23.23 -0.76 5.30
C LEU A 170 22.47 -1.60 4.28
N VAL A 171 21.16 -1.84 4.54
CA VAL A 171 20.27 -2.59 3.65
C VAL A 171 19.29 -1.63 2.98
N VAL A 172 19.26 -1.63 1.64
CA VAL A 172 18.50 -0.71 0.82
C VAL A 172 17.64 -1.42 -0.23
N ARG A 173 16.75 -0.69 -0.87
CA ARG A 173 15.92 -1.21 -1.96
C ARG A 173 16.70 -1.33 -3.26
N GLN A 174 16.53 -2.46 -3.94
CA GLN A 174 17.10 -2.75 -5.25
C GLN A 174 16.20 -2.26 -6.39
N ASP A 175 14.91 -2.22 -6.16
CA ASP A 175 13.86 -1.85 -7.12
C ASP A 175 13.51 -0.36 -7.04
N SER A 176 12.77 0.14 -8.03
CA SER A 176 12.22 1.51 -8.03
C SER A 176 11.09 1.64 -7.02
N SER A 177 11.39 2.18 -5.85
CA SER A 177 10.62 2.09 -4.62
C SER A 177 10.00 3.41 -4.18
N GLY A 178 8.68 3.44 -3.98
CA GLY A 178 8.01 4.56 -3.32
C GLY A 178 8.44 4.73 -1.86
N THR A 179 8.75 3.63 -1.15
CA THR A 179 9.30 3.70 0.22
C THR A 179 10.67 4.39 0.24
N THR A 180 11.51 4.17 -0.78
CA THR A 180 12.79 4.90 -0.95
C THR A 180 12.54 6.38 -1.23
N ALA A 181 11.57 6.71 -2.08
CA ALA A 181 11.21 8.11 -2.37
C ALA A 181 10.74 8.85 -1.10
N ALA A 182 9.88 8.23 -0.29
CA ALA A 182 9.41 8.80 0.97
C ALA A 182 10.56 8.99 1.97
N LEU A 183 11.42 8.00 2.16
CA LEU A 183 12.61 8.11 3.01
C LEU A 183 13.52 9.23 2.54
N THR A 184 13.90 9.26 1.28
CA THR A 184 14.88 10.25 0.75
C THR A 184 14.32 11.68 0.77
N LYS A 185 13.00 11.84 0.58
CA LYS A 185 12.31 13.11 0.77
C LYS A 185 12.39 13.59 2.23
N HIS A 186 12.18 12.69 3.18
CA HIS A 186 12.33 12.97 4.60
C HIS A 186 13.79 13.36 4.93
N LEU A 187 14.78 12.52 4.55
CA LEU A 187 16.21 12.79 4.82
C LEU A 187 16.68 14.13 4.23
N THR A 188 16.21 14.47 3.03
CA THR A 188 16.48 15.76 2.38
C THR A 188 15.88 16.93 3.15
N THR A 189 14.69 16.73 3.72
CA THR A 189 13.97 17.79 4.47
C THR A 189 14.62 18.06 5.81
N ILE A 190 15.08 17.02 6.49
CA ILE A 190 15.61 17.14 7.84
C ILE A 190 17.09 17.49 7.91
N SER A 191 17.86 17.32 6.81
CA SER A 191 19.30 17.54 6.83
C SER A 191 19.83 18.11 5.51
N PRO A 192 20.46 19.30 5.55
CA PRO A 192 21.22 19.79 4.41
C PRO A 192 22.42 18.89 4.07
N GLY A 193 22.89 18.09 5.03
CA GLY A 193 23.98 17.12 4.84
C GLY A 193 23.66 16.06 3.80
N TRP A 194 22.40 15.70 3.59
CA TRP A 194 21.96 14.76 2.55
C TRP A 194 22.32 15.28 1.16
N ARG A 195 21.88 16.50 0.81
CA ARG A 195 22.20 17.13 -0.48
C ARG A 195 23.68 17.43 -0.64
N ALA A 196 24.34 17.87 0.45
CA ALA A 196 25.77 18.14 0.44
C ALA A 196 26.63 16.88 0.21
N ALA A 197 26.08 15.69 0.46
CA ALA A 197 26.68 14.41 0.13
C ALA A 197 26.39 13.96 -1.32
N GLY A 198 25.73 14.78 -2.15
CA GLY A 198 25.38 14.46 -3.53
C GLY A 198 24.17 13.52 -3.64
N MET A 199 23.39 13.37 -2.56
CA MET A 199 22.21 12.50 -2.54
C MET A 199 20.94 13.26 -2.94
N ASP A 200 20.10 12.64 -3.76
CA ASP A 200 18.84 13.19 -4.24
C ASP A 200 17.60 12.54 -3.58
N VAL A 201 16.42 13.05 -3.97
CA VAL A 201 15.12 12.43 -3.70
C VAL A 201 14.74 11.56 -4.89
N GLY A 202 14.33 10.31 -4.64
CA GLY A 202 13.87 9.48 -5.73
C GLY A 202 13.48 8.06 -5.34
N LYS A 203 12.80 7.39 -6.27
CA LYS A 203 12.42 5.97 -6.15
C LYS A 203 13.62 5.03 -6.30
N PHE A 204 14.67 5.49 -6.95
CA PHE A 204 15.92 4.79 -7.15
C PHE A 204 17.08 5.74 -6.81
N ILE A 205 18.00 5.28 -5.97
CA ILE A 205 19.14 6.06 -5.48
C ILE A 205 20.42 5.29 -5.76
N GLU A 206 21.42 5.99 -6.24
CA GLU A 206 22.79 5.50 -6.26
C GLU A 206 23.38 5.62 -4.86
N TRP A 207 23.23 4.56 -4.07
CA TRP A 207 23.74 4.54 -2.70
C TRP A 207 25.26 4.54 -2.67
N PRO A 208 25.87 5.14 -1.64
CA PRO A 208 27.30 5.03 -1.45
C PRO A 208 27.75 3.56 -1.40
N SER A 209 28.97 3.27 -1.79
CA SER A 209 29.52 1.91 -1.87
C SER A 209 29.31 1.08 -0.60
N ALA A 210 29.31 -0.26 -0.74
CA ALA A 210 29.16 -1.24 0.33
C ALA A 210 27.78 -1.29 1.02
N VAL A 211 26.70 -1.23 0.23
CA VAL A 211 25.35 -1.50 0.71
C VAL A 211 24.90 -2.92 0.32
N LEU A 212 24.02 -3.49 1.14
CA LEU A 212 23.27 -4.69 0.79
C LEU A 212 21.96 -4.25 0.14
N SER A 213 21.58 -4.83 -0.98
CA SER A 213 20.31 -4.51 -1.63
C SER A 213 19.37 -5.71 -1.68
N ALA A 214 18.07 -5.45 -1.65
CA ALA A 214 17.05 -6.46 -1.76
C ALA A 214 15.76 -5.89 -2.41
N PRO A 215 14.99 -6.72 -3.16
CA PRO A 215 13.76 -6.28 -3.80
C PRO A 215 12.63 -6.18 -2.78
N GLY A 216 11.81 -5.14 -2.88
CA GLY A 216 10.61 -4.93 -2.08
C GLY A 216 10.87 -4.75 -0.57
N ASN A 217 9.81 -4.42 0.16
CA ASN A 217 9.87 -4.35 1.63
C ASN A 217 10.12 -5.73 2.26
N GLU A 218 9.55 -6.79 1.69
CA GLU A 218 9.77 -8.16 2.19
C GLU A 218 11.24 -8.58 2.08
N GLY A 219 11.86 -8.34 0.94
CA GLY A 219 13.28 -8.66 0.72
C GLY A 219 14.22 -7.88 1.65
N VAL A 220 13.97 -6.58 1.86
CA VAL A 220 14.74 -5.75 2.80
C VAL A 220 14.58 -6.26 4.23
N ALA A 221 13.34 -6.54 4.68
CA ALA A 221 13.09 -7.06 6.02
C ALA A 221 13.78 -8.42 6.26
N ALA A 222 13.69 -9.33 5.29
CA ALA A 222 14.38 -10.62 5.35
C ALA A 222 15.91 -10.45 5.38
N ARG A 223 16.46 -9.54 4.59
CA ARG A 223 17.89 -9.26 4.54
C ARG A 223 18.40 -8.71 5.86
N ILE A 224 17.67 -7.78 6.50
CA ILE A 224 18.01 -7.25 7.83
C ILE A 224 18.01 -8.39 8.86
N ARG A 225 16.98 -9.23 8.85
CA ARG A 225 16.88 -10.36 9.79
C ARG A 225 18.07 -11.32 9.70
N LEU A 226 18.55 -11.58 8.50
CA LEU A 226 19.61 -12.55 8.24
C LEU A 226 21.03 -11.95 8.34
N SER A 227 21.16 -10.62 8.33
CA SER A 227 22.48 -9.96 8.31
C SER A 227 22.76 -9.31 9.66
N GLU A 228 23.64 -9.90 10.45
CA GLU A 228 24.10 -9.31 11.69
C GLU A 228 24.85 -7.99 11.48
N GLY A 229 24.58 -7.00 12.32
CA GLY A 229 25.14 -5.66 12.21
C GLY A 229 24.43 -4.81 11.15
N SER A 230 23.30 -5.25 10.63
CA SER A 230 22.57 -4.51 9.60
C SER A 230 21.59 -3.49 10.17
N ILE A 231 21.30 -2.49 9.33
CA ILE A 231 20.25 -1.49 9.48
C ILE A 231 19.67 -1.21 8.09
N GLY A 232 18.38 -0.90 8.04
CA GLY A 232 17.69 -0.54 6.80
C GLY A 232 16.32 0.05 7.08
N TYR A 233 15.62 0.42 6.02
CA TYR A 233 14.29 1.00 6.11
C TYR A 233 13.26 0.05 5.50
N VAL A 234 12.12 -0.06 6.16
CA VAL A 234 11.06 -0.99 5.75
C VAL A 234 9.72 -0.51 6.30
N GLU A 235 8.64 -0.80 5.59
CA GLU A 235 7.31 -0.54 6.09
C GLU A 235 7.04 -1.37 7.36
N TYR A 236 6.31 -0.78 8.30
CA TYR A 236 6.10 -1.23 9.67
C TYR A 236 5.58 -2.67 9.79
N TRP A 237 4.60 -3.08 8.96
CA TRP A 237 4.05 -4.44 8.99
C TRP A 237 5.13 -5.52 8.74
N PHE A 238 6.06 -5.27 7.80
CA PHE A 238 7.14 -6.22 7.50
C PHE A 238 8.13 -6.33 8.67
N ALA A 239 8.43 -5.22 9.32
CA ALA A 239 9.27 -5.24 10.52
C ALA A 239 8.60 -6.02 11.66
N GLN A 240 7.32 -5.78 11.91
CA GLN A 240 6.54 -6.51 12.92
C GLN A 240 6.45 -8.01 12.60
N ARG A 241 6.07 -8.35 11.36
CA ARG A 241 5.91 -9.75 10.93
C ARG A 241 7.17 -10.59 11.16
N LEU A 242 8.33 -10.00 10.94
CA LEU A 242 9.63 -10.67 11.13
C LEU A 242 10.22 -10.43 12.52
N ALA A 243 9.50 -9.79 13.43
CA ALA A 243 9.97 -9.42 14.77
C ALA A 243 11.33 -8.68 14.74
N LEU A 244 11.51 -7.79 13.76
CA LEU A 244 12.68 -6.94 13.67
C LEU A 244 12.64 -5.87 14.78
N ARG A 245 13.80 -5.52 15.31
CA ARG A 245 13.92 -4.36 16.19
C ARG A 245 13.83 -3.09 15.34
N MET A 246 13.09 -2.12 15.85
CA MET A 246 12.89 -0.83 15.20
C MET A 246 13.45 0.26 16.11
N ALA A 247 14.14 1.24 15.55
CA ALA A 247 14.69 2.35 16.29
C ALA A 247 13.61 3.39 16.63
N ALA A 248 13.70 3.98 17.81
CA ALA A 248 13.02 5.23 18.11
C ALA A 248 13.76 6.36 17.38
N LEU A 249 13.04 7.09 16.52
CA LEU A 249 13.60 8.19 15.73
C LEU A 249 13.30 9.54 16.38
N GLU A 250 14.30 10.41 16.39
CA GLU A 250 14.10 11.79 16.80
C GLU A 250 13.20 12.52 15.80
N ASN A 251 12.10 13.09 16.29
CA ASN A 251 11.16 13.86 15.48
C ASN A 251 11.52 15.35 15.42
N LYS A 252 10.71 16.14 14.74
CA LYS A 252 10.91 17.59 14.59
C LYS A 252 10.90 18.35 15.91
N ALA A 253 10.21 17.84 16.94
CA ALA A 253 10.15 18.42 18.28
C ALA A 253 11.35 18.03 19.17
N GLY A 254 12.28 17.18 18.69
CA GLY A 254 13.43 16.70 19.46
C GLY A 254 13.13 15.48 20.34
N ASN A 255 11.96 14.87 20.22
CA ASN A 255 11.57 13.69 20.98
C ASN A 255 11.89 12.41 20.21
N PHE A 256 12.34 11.36 20.92
CA PHE A 256 12.55 10.05 20.34
C PHE A 256 11.24 9.26 20.36
N ILE A 257 10.71 8.95 19.18
CA ILE A 257 9.41 8.32 19.00
C ILE A 257 9.57 6.90 18.47
N THR A 258 9.07 5.94 19.25
CA THR A 258 8.92 4.55 18.83
C THR A 258 7.80 4.43 17.80
N PRO A 259 7.95 3.62 16.73
CA PRO A 259 6.88 3.39 15.76
C PRO A 259 5.73 2.62 16.40
N THR A 260 4.66 3.32 16.74
CA THR A 260 3.40 2.77 17.25
C THR A 260 2.24 3.31 16.41
N ALA A 261 1.12 2.58 16.36
CA ALA A 261 -0.07 3.05 15.63
C ALA A 261 -0.47 4.47 16.05
N HIS A 262 -0.51 4.75 17.36
CA HIS A 262 -0.84 6.07 17.88
C HIS A 262 0.13 7.17 17.41
N ALA A 263 1.44 6.92 17.46
CA ALA A 263 2.44 7.90 16.99
C ALA A 263 2.33 8.15 15.48
N GLY A 264 1.99 7.11 14.70
CA GLY A 264 1.71 7.23 13.27
C GLY A 264 0.45 8.04 12.98
N GLU A 265 -0.65 7.81 13.72
CA GLU A 265 -1.89 8.57 13.59
C GLU A 265 -1.69 10.06 13.88
N LEU A 266 -0.91 10.38 14.92
CA LEU A 266 -0.55 11.77 15.22
C LEU A 266 0.22 12.42 14.07
N ALA A 267 1.04 11.67 13.34
CA ALA A 267 1.76 12.17 12.18
C ALA A 267 0.84 12.52 10.99
N LEU A 268 -0.35 11.90 10.89
CA LEU A 268 -1.34 12.15 9.84
C LEU A 268 -2.36 13.25 10.20
N SER A 269 -2.24 13.90 11.35
CA SER A 269 -3.25 14.81 11.91
C SER A 269 -3.38 16.15 11.17
N SER A 270 -2.55 16.43 10.16
CA SER A 270 -2.62 17.65 9.36
C SER A 270 -3.89 17.70 8.52
N ARG A 271 -4.63 18.84 8.59
CA ARG A 271 -5.79 19.08 7.72
C ARG A 271 -5.32 19.59 6.36
N VAL A 272 -5.67 18.88 5.31
CA VAL A 272 -5.33 19.22 3.92
C VAL A 272 -6.50 18.94 2.99
N ALA A 273 -6.62 19.77 1.96
CA ALA A 273 -7.75 19.70 1.03
C ALA A 273 -7.39 19.09 -0.35
N GLN A 274 -6.10 18.95 -0.66
CA GLN A 274 -5.63 18.51 -1.97
C GLN A 274 -4.61 17.38 -1.87
N VAL A 275 -4.54 16.54 -2.92
CA VAL A 275 -3.64 15.37 -2.99
C VAL A 275 -2.17 15.75 -2.82
N GLN A 276 -1.72 16.85 -3.47
CA GLN A 276 -0.33 17.31 -3.40
C GLN A 276 0.04 17.82 -2.01
N GLU A 277 -0.87 18.54 -1.36
CA GLU A 277 -0.72 19.01 0.02
C GLU A 277 -0.70 17.84 0.99
N LEU A 278 -1.53 16.82 0.75
CA LEU A 278 -1.58 15.61 1.56
C LEU A 278 -0.23 14.88 1.53
N ALA A 279 0.35 14.69 0.34
CA ALA A 279 1.66 14.08 0.19
C ALA A 279 2.80 14.91 0.81
N ALA A 280 2.65 16.24 0.88
CA ALA A 280 3.62 17.13 1.51
C ALA A 280 3.48 17.15 3.04
N SER A 281 2.26 17.02 3.57
CA SER A 281 1.94 17.16 4.99
C SER A 281 2.60 16.13 5.89
N VAL A 282 2.92 14.96 5.35
CA VAL A 282 3.51 13.83 6.10
C VAL A 282 5.04 13.82 6.06
N VAL A 283 5.65 14.78 5.39
CA VAL A 283 7.11 14.91 5.39
C VAL A 283 7.56 15.68 6.63
N ASP A 284 8.17 14.98 7.58
CA ASP A 284 8.64 15.53 8.86
C ASP A 284 7.53 16.25 9.66
N PRO A 285 6.49 15.54 10.10
CA PRO A 285 5.33 16.10 10.79
C PRO A 285 5.73 16.81 12.11
N SER A 286 4.99 17.85 12.49
CA SER A 286 5.35 18.77 13.57
C SER A 286 4.84 18.39 14.97
N GLY A 287 4.13 17.27 15.12
CA GLY A 287 3.59 16.84 16.42
C GLY A 287 4.68 16.40 17.39
N THR A 288 4.52 16.74 18.70
CA THR A 288 5.50 16.36 19.74
C THR A 288 5.67 14.84 19.88
N ASP A 289 4.59 14.08 19.68
CA ASP A 289 4.56 12.63 19.79
C ASP A 289 4.35 11.94 18.44
N ALA A 290 4.42 12.72 17.35
CA ALA A 290 4.28 12.20 15.99
C ALA A 290 5.52 11.42 15.54
N TYR A 291 5.31 10.23 14.97
CA TYR A 291 6.39 9.48 14.34
C TYR A 291 6.88 10.21 13.08
N PRO A 292 8.21 10.43 12.92
CA PRO A 292 8.69 11.39 11.91
C PRO A 292 8.66 10.88 10.46
N LEU A 293 8.53 9.58 10.24
CA LEU A 293 8.68 8.97 8.92
C LEU A 293 7.45 8.13 8.56
N VAL A 294 6.45 8.78 7.96
CA VAL A 294 5.21 8.18 7.49
C VAL A 294 4.99 8.47 6.00
N SER A 295 4.17 7.68 5.35
CA SER A 295 3.80 7.88 3.95
C SER A 295 2.35 7.48 3.70
N TYR A 296 1.68 8.20 2.80
CA TYR A 296 0.48 7.69 2.15
C TYR A 296 0.86 6.70 1.04
N SER A 297 -0.04 5.77 0.76
CA SER A 297 -0.01 4.94 -0.44
C SER A 297 -1.27 5.19 -1.27
N TRP A 298 -1.10 5.27 -2.57
CA TRP A 298 -2.08 5.73 -3.54
C TRP A 298 -2.44 4.60 -4.49
N MET A 299 -3.71 4.51 -4.86
CA MET A 299 -4.15 3.76 -6.02
C MET A 299 -4.24 4.70 -7.22
N LEU A 300 -3.61 4.32 -8.32
CA LEU A 300 -3.74 4.97 -9.60
C LEU A 300 -4.78 4.23 -10.42
N ALA A 301 -5.73 4.98 -10.99
CA ALA A 301 -6.77 4.48 -11.87
C ALA A 301 -6.97 5.46 -13.04
N HIS A 302 -7.56 5.02 -14.14
CA HIS A 302 -7.99 5.92 -15.20
C HIS A 302 -9.39 6.46 -14.88
N ALA A 303 -9.66 7.72 -15.21
CA ALA A 303 -11.01 8.27 -15.14
C ALA A 303 -11.96 7.54 -16.11
N GLN A 304 -11.42 7.03 -17.22
CA GLN A 304 -12.18 6.31 -18.25
C GLN A 304 -11.45 5.03 -18.65
N TYR A 305 -12.21 3.96 -18.79
CA TYR A 305 -11.77 2.66 -19.32
C TYR A 305 -12.57 2.33 -20.57
N ALA A 306 -11.95 1.70 -21.56
CA ALA A 306 -12.64 1.19 -22.73
C ALA A 306 -13.68 0.11 -22.35
N ASP A 307 -13.36 -0.72 -21.37
CA ASP A 307 -14.24 -1.71 -20.77
C ASP A 307 -14.98 -1.09 -19.56
N GLN A 308 -16.25 -0.76 -19.75
CA GLN A 308 -17.10 -0.14 -18.73
C GLN A 308 -17.40 -1.07 -17.55
N VAL A 309 -17.37 -2.38 -17.76
CA VAL A 309 -17.56 -3.36 -16.69
C VAL A 309 -16.35 -3.36 -15.77
N LYS A 310 -15.14 -3.36 -16.33
CA LYS A 310 -13.91 -3.20 -15.55
C LYS A 310 -13.88 -1.85 -14.80
N ALA A 311 -14.29 -0.76 -15.44
CA ALA A 311 -14.37 0.56 -14.82
C ALA A 311 -15.28 0.52 -13.58
N THR A 312 -16.46 -0.09 -13.70
CA THR A 312 -17.42 -0.22 -12.60
C THR A 312 -16.85 -1.04 -11.46
N VAL A 313 -16.32 -2.23 -11.76
CA VAL A 313 -15.75 -3.13 -10.73
C VAL A 313 -14.55 -2.49 -10.02
N LEU A 314 -13.67 -1.80 -10.75
CA LEU A 314 -12.52 -1.12 -10.13
C LEU A 314 -12.97 0.02 -9.21
N ARG A 315 -13.98 0.79 -9.62
CA ARG A 315 -14.57 1.85 -8.79
C ARG A 315 -15.24 1.28 -7.53
N GLU A 316 -15.94 0.17 -7.65
CA GLU A 316 -16.56 -0.54 -6.52
C GLU A 316 -15.49 -1.07 -5.55
N PHE A 317 -14.44 -1.70 -6.06
CA PHE A 317 -13.32 -2.18 -5.25
C PHE A 317 -12.59 -1.02 -4.53
N ALA A 318 -12.33 0.09 -5.22
CA ALA A 318 -11.72 1.27 -4.63
C ALA A 318 -12.63 1.89 -3.54
N ASN A 319 -13.93 2.03 -3.80
CA ASN A 319 -14.89 2.50 -2.79
C ASN A 319 -14.98 1.56 -1.59
N TRP A 320 -14.97 0.24 -1.82
CA TRP A 320 -14.97 -0.75 -0.76
C TRP A 320 -13.70 -0.67 0.09
N SER A 321 -12.53 -0.47 -0.53
CA SER A 321 -11.27 -0.30 0.19
C SER A 321 -11.27 0.96 1.08
N LEU A 322 -11.97 2.01 0.66
CA LEU A 322 -12.17 3.27 1.42
C LEU A 322 -13.34 3.21 2.41
N SER A 323 -14.05 2.08 2.52
CA SER A 323 -15.10 1.88 3.52
C SER A 323 -14.52 1.61 4.91
N ASP A 324 -15.33 1.74 5.96
CA ASP A 324 -14.92 1.41 7.32
C ASP A 324 -14.42 -0.03 7.44
N ARG A 325 -15.03 -0.97 6.69
CA ARG A 325 -14.59 -2.37 6.64
C ARG A 325 -13.21 -2.51 5.99
N GLY A 326 -13.00 -1.87 4.84
CA GLY A 326 -11.72 -1.88 4.13
C GLY A 326 -10.60 -1.26 4.97
N GLN A 327 -10.85 -0.10 5.58
CA GLN A 327 -9.90 0.59 6.45
C GLN A 327 -9.64 -0.19 7.76
N GLY A 328 -10.64 -0.88 8.28
CA GLY A 328 -10.51 -1.75 9.46
C GLY A 328 -9.51 -2.90 9.24
N TYR A 329 -9.42 -3.47 8.05
CA TYR A 329 -8.36 -4.44 7.71
C TYR A 329 -6.97 -3.80 7.70
N GLY A 330 -6.86 -2.54 7.27
CA GLY A 330 -5.61 -1.78 7.34
C GLY A 330 -5.11 -1.67 8.80
N ALA A 331 -5.98 -1.23 9.71
CA ALA A 331 -5.64 -1.11 11.13
C ALA A 331 -5.18 -2.46 11.75
N GLN A 332 -5.82 -3.58 11.39
CA GLN A 332 -5.42 -4.92 11.86
C GLN A 332 -4.01 -5.32 11.40
N LEU A 333 -3.56 -4.82 10.27
CA LEU A 333 -2.21 -5.06 9.73
C LEU A 333 -1.19 -4.00 10.18
N GLY A 334 -1.59 -3.00 10.98
CA GLY A 334 -0.72 -1.94 11.47
C GLY A 334 -0.56 -0.75 10.50
N TYR A 335 -1.38 -0.68 9.45
CA TYR A 335 -1.52 0.54 8.64
C TYR A 335 -2.29 1.59 9.42
N LEU A 336 -2.07 2.84 9.06
CA LEU A 336 -2.68 3.98 9.72
C LEU A 336 -4.05 4.28 9.07
N PRO A 337 -5.13 4.38 9.86
CA PRO A 337 -6.44 4.74 9.35
C PRO A 337 -6.42 6.12 8.69
N LEU A 338 -7.06 6.25 7.53
CA LEU A 338 -7.24 7.53 6.88
C LEU A 338 -8.30 8.37 7.61
N SER A 339 -8.03 9.68 7.79
CA SER A 339 -9.02 10.59 8.35
C SER A 339 -10.25 10.74 7.45
N ALA A 340 -11.38 11.19 8.00
CA ALA A 340 -12.61 11.40 7.23
C ALA A 340 -12.40 12.36 6.05
N ASP A 341 -11.58 13.40 6.23
CA ASP A 341 -11.24 14.36 5.17
C ASP A 341 -10.48 13.67 4.03
N VAL A 342 -9.49 12.84 4.35
CA VAL A 342 -8.71 12.08 3.35
C VAL A 342 -9.57 11.04 2.63
N LEU A 343 -10.44 10.33 3.36
CA LEU A 343 -11.41 9.40 2.74
C LEU A 343 -12.36 10.13 1.79
N SER A 344 -12.77 11.36 2.14
CA SER A 344 -13.60 12.19 1.26
C SER A 344 -12.89 12.55 -0.04
N ILE A 345 -11.60 12.93 0.02
CA ILE A 345 -10.77 13.19 -1.18
C ILE A 345 -10.75 11.97 -2.09
N GLY A 346 -10.49 10.78 -1.54
CA GLY A 346 -10.46 9.53 -2.30
C GLY A 346 -11.81 9.21 -2.97
N ARG A 347 -12.91 9.33 -2.22
CA ARG A 347 -14.26 9.07 -2.73
C ARG A 347 -14.70 10.09 -3.80
N GLN A 348 -14.38 11.36 -3.63
CA GLN A 348 -14.70 12.41 -4.61
C GLN A 348 -13.97 12.17 -5.94
N ALA A 349 -12.72 11.73 -5.90
CA ALA A 349 -11.96 11.41 -7.10
C ALA A 349 -12.57 10.24 -7.91
N LEU A 350 -13.38 9.37 -7.30
CA LEU A 350 -14.06 8.27 -7.98
C LEU A 350 -15.38 8.68 -8.65
N VAL A 351 -15.94 9.84 -8.32
CA VAL A 351 -17.24 10.34 -8.82
C VAL A 351 -17.05 11.27 -10.02
N ASN A 352 -15.92 11.96 -10.09
CA ASN A 352 -15.56 12.89 -11.18
C ASN A 352 -14.93 12.15 -12.36
#